data_b79522994e1595cc994f6bce96f2d703
#
_entry.id   b79522994e1595cc994f6bce96f2d703
#
_cell.length_a   1.000
_cell.length_b   1.000
_cell.length_c   1.000
_cell.angle_alpha   90.00
_cell.angle_beta   90.00
_cell.angle_gamma   90.00
#
_symmetry.space_group_name_H-M   'P 1'
#
loop_
_entity.id
_entity.type
_entity.pdbx_description
1 polymer ?
#
loop_
_entity_poly.entity_id
_entity_poly.type
_entity_poly.pdbx_seq_one_letter_code
_entity_poly.pdbx_strand_id
1 'polypeptide(L)'
;MRAFYGLPGVHAMLQRSGAEQDVMLGYSDINKDGGIFTSNRELYRAGRALVKLFDELNESQGLPIRLRMFHGRGGTVGRGGGPSYQAILAQPPGTVRAQLRLTEQGEVIGSKYANREIGRRNLETLVAATLEATFLTPNKAAPTAFLNAAEALSRASMAAYRALVYETPGFVDYFFGATPIREIAELNIGSRPASHNPFTTSRTCVLCPRASVGGQCRLAINGWYGFGSAVMGFVEGAPDAKGRKEREALLQRMYAQWPFFRTLLSNMDMVLAKSDLQLARRYAGLVGEPALRETVFSMIEAEWHRTSDTLTLITGAHRRIQDNQELQLSMQYRFPYIDPLNLLQVELLRRFRNSDHGDHVQRGIHISINGVAAGLRNTG
;
A
#
# COMPACT_ATOMS: atom_id res chain seq x y z
N MET A 1 -18.90 -6.28 18.15
CA MET A 1 -18.00 -5.98 19.29
C MET A 1 -18.76 -5.54 20.54
N ARG A 2 -19.63 -4.51 20.54
CA ARG A 2 -20.36 -4.08 21.76
C ARG A 2 -21.08 -5.25 22.47
N ALA A 3 -21.86 -6.06 21.77
CA ALA A 3 -22.54 -7.21 22.35
C ALA A 3 -21.58 -8.25 22.97
N PHE A 4 -20.42 -8.45 22.34
CA PHE A 4 -19.39 -9.38 22.85
C PHE A 4 -18.81 -8.89 24.17
N TYR A 5 -18.43 -7.61 24.26
CA TYR A 5 -17.88 -7.03 25.50
C TYR A 5 -18.94 -6.86 26.60
N GLY A 6 -20.23 -6.87 26.26
CA GLY A 6 -21.33 -6.88 27.24
C GLY A 6 -21.57 -8.23 27.90
N LEU A 7 -20.90 -9.31 27.49
CA LEU A 7 -21.04 -10.63 28.09
C LEU A 7 -20.27 -10.71 29.42
N PRO A 8 -20.91 -11.12 30.54
CA PRO A 8 -20.24 -11.18 31.85
C PRO A 8 -18.98 -12.02 31.88
N GLY A 9 -18.93 -13.13 31.14
CA GLY A 9 -17.77 -14.00 31.06
C GLY A 9 -16.58 -13.35 30.32
N VAL A 10 -16.82 -12.53 29.30
CA VAL A 10 -15.79 -11.77 28.56
C VAL A 10 -15.16 -10.72 29.46
N HIS A 11 -15.97 -10.03 30.24
CA HIS A 11 -15.53 -9.04 31.23
C HIS A 11 -14.57 -9.63 32.25
N ALA A 12 -14.93 -10.75 32.89
CA ALA A 12 -14.09 -11.44 33.85
C ALA A 12 -12.79 -11.96 33.23
N MET A 13 -12.84 -12.44 31.99
CA MET A 13 -11.66 -12.90 31.25
C MET A 13 -10.69 -11.74 30.96
N LEU A 14 -11.22 -10.60 30.50
CA LEU A 14 -10.39 -9.41 30.23
C LEU A 14 -9.71 -8.89 31.49
N GLN A 15 -10.42 -8.82 32.61
CA GLN A 15 -9.82 -8.43 33.90
C GLN A 15 -8.63 -9.34 34.28
N ARG A 16 -8.78 -10.67 34.13
CA ARG A 16 -7.72 -11.64 34.43
C ARG A 16 -6.52 -11.52 33.47
N SER A 17 -6.74 -11.08 32.23
CA SER A 17 -5.68 -10.91 31.22
C SER A 17 -5.03 -9.52 31.24
N GLY A 18 -5.23 -8.73 32.30
CA GLY A 18 -4.65 -7.38 32.43
C GLY A 18 -5.42 -6.28 31.70
N ALA A 19 -6.66 -6.55 31.30
CA ALA A 19 -7.55 -5.63 30.60
C ALA A 19 -6.94 -5.06 29.29
N GLU A 20 -6.12 -5.83 28.60
CA GLU A 20 -5.58 -5.46 27.26
C GLU A 20 -6.36 -6.18 26.16
N GLN A 21 -6.65 -5.45 25.10
CA GLN A 21 -7.30 -6.01 23.91
C GLN A 21 -6.55 -5.61 22.64
N ASP A 22 -5.99 -6.61 21.97
CA ASP A 22 -5.45 -6.45 20.63
C ASP A 22 -6.56 -6.50 19.59
N VAL A 23 -6.57 -5.52 18.70
CA VAL A 23 -7.44 -5.55 17.51
C VAL A 23 -6.58 -5.40 16.27
N MET A 24 -6.55 -6.46 15.47
CA MET A 24 -5.78 -6.45 14.21
C MET A 24 -6.58 -5.78 13.10
N LEU A 25 -5.93 -4.85 12.42
CA LEU A 25 -6.41 -4.27 11.18
C LEU A 25 -5.78 -4.99 9.98
N GLY A 26 -6.62 -5.48 9.06
CA GLY A 26 -6.19 -6.10 7.81
C GLY A 26 -5.84 -5.05 6.76
N TYR A 27 -4.61 -5.03 6.27
CA TYR A 27 -4.17 -4.06 5.26
C TYR A 27 -4.16 -4.63 3.85
N SER A 28 -3.61 -5.83 3.71
CA SER A 28 -3.30 -6.42 2.41
C SER A 28 -4.54 -6.74 1.59
N ASP A 29 -5.54 -7.34 2.22
CA ASP A 29 -6.72 -7.83 1.51
C ASP A 29 -7.62 -6.68 1.05
N ILE A 30 -7.79 -5.66 1.91
CA ILE A 30 -8.56 -4.46 1.56
C ILE A 30 -7.88 -3.69 0.43
N ASN A 31 -6.53 -3.62 0.42
CA ASN A 31 -5.79 -2.93 -0.64
C ASN A 31 -5.91 -3.63 -2.00
N LYS A 32 -5.93 -4.95 -2.01
CA LYS A 32 -6.13 -5.74 -3.23
C LYS A 32 -7.53 -5.58 -3.82
N ASP A 33 -8.53 -5.42 -2.97
CA ASP A 33 -9.93 -5.33 -3.40
C ASP A 33 -10.35 -3.92 -3.80
N GLY A 34 -9.86 -2.90 -3.12
CA GLY A 34 -10.31 -1.51 -3.28
C GLY A 34 -9.24 -0.48 -3.67
N GLY A 35 -7.97 -0.88 -3.82
CA GLY A 35 -6.85 0.02 -4.07
C GLY A 35 -6.38 0.76 -2.81
N ILE A 36 -5.24 1.45 -2.94
CA ILE A 36 -4.52 2.03 -1.80
C ILE A 36 -5.31 3.11 -1.06
N PHE A 37 -5.98 4.00 -1.81
CA PHE A 37 -6.67 5.13 -1.19
C PHE A 37 -7.83 4.65 -0.32
N THR A 38 -8.68 3.80 -0.87
CA THR A 38 -9.83 3.22 -0.16
C THR A 38 -9.39 2.40 1.04
N SER A 39 -8.39 1.55 0.85
CA SER A 39 -7.84 0.72 1.93
C SER A 39 -7.38 1.56 3.12
N ASN A 40 -6.53 2.55 2.88
CA ASN A 40 -6.00 3.38 3.96
C ASN A 40 -7.08 4.24 4.64
N ARG A 41 -8.03 4.77 3.85
CA ARG A 41 -9.14 5.54 4.37
C ARG A 41 -10.05 4.69 5.27
N GLU A 42 -10.37 3.47 4.85
CA GLU A 42 -11.19 2.55 5.65
C GLU A 42 -10.49 2.12 6.95
N LEU A 43 -9.17 1.91 6.89
CA LEU A 43 -8.37 1.64 8.09
C LEU A 43 -8.35 2.82 9.05
N TYR A 44 -8.23 4.04 8.52
CA TYR A 44 -8.32 5.27 9.33
C TYR A 44 -9.69 5.39 9.99
N ARG A 45 -10.77 5.12 9.26
CA ARG A 45 -12.14 5.12 9.77
C ARG A 45 -12.34 4.06 10.84
N ALA A 46 -11.86 2.83 10.60
CA ALA A 46 -11.94 1.72 11.55
C ALA A 46 -11.19 2.03 12.85
N GLY A 47 -9.97 2.60 12.75
CA GLY A 47 -9.19 3.03 13.91
C GLY A 47 -9.95 4.04 14.78
N ARG A 48 -10.54 5.07 14.18
CA ARG A 48 -11.38 6.04 14.89
C ARG A 48 -12.59 5.41 15.56
N ALA A 49 -13.27 4.51 14.85
CA ALA A 49 -14.45 3.82 15.38
C ALA A 49 -14.10 2.91 16.56
N LEU A 50 -12.94 2.24 16.50
CA LEU A 50 -12.45 1.42 17.61
C LEU A 50 -12.10 2.25 18.84
N VAL A 51 -11.36 3.35 18.67
CA VAL A 51 -11.06 4.26 19.79
C VAL A 51 -12.35 4.71 20.47
N LYS A 52 -13.32 5.22 19.69
CA LYS A 52 -14.62 5.65 20.22
C LYS A 52 -15.34 4.51 20.95
N LEU A 53 -15.36 3.31 20.39
CA LEU A 53 -16.00 2.14 21.00
C LEU A 53 -15.39 1.80 22.36
N PHE A 54 -14.05 1.77 22.45
CA PHE A 54 -13.37 1.40 23.69
C PHE A 54 -13.45 2.50 24.74
N ASP A 55 -13.43 3.78 24.34
CA ASP A 55 -13.67 4.89 25.27
C ASP A 55 -15.09 4.82 25.86
N GLU A 56 -16.12 4.56 25.04
CA GLU A 56 -17.51 4.37 25.51
C GLU A 56 -17.68 3.14 26.41
N LEU A 57 -16.99 2.03 26.13
CA LEU A 57 -17.00 0.83 26.98
C LEU A 57 -16.36 1.10 28.33
N ASN A 58 -15.25 1.83 28.36
CA ASN A 58 -14.54 2.19 29.58
C ASN A 58 -15.40 3.12 30.46
N GLU A 59 -16.13 4.06 29.86
CA GLU A 59 -17.02 4.97 30.59
C GLU A 59 -18.26 4.24 31.11
N SER A 60 -18.91 3.40 30.27
CA SER A 60 -20.21 2.79 30.61
C SER A 60 -20.11 1.58 31.52
N GLN A 61 -19.03 0.81 31.45
CA GLN A 61 -18.89 -0.47 32.17
C GLN A 61 -17.84 -0.40 33.30
N GLY A 62 -17.16 0.74 33.48
CA GLY A 62 -16.14 0.89 34.49
C GLY A 62 -14.92 -0.05 34.32
N LEU A 63 -14.75 -0.60 33.10
CA LEU A 63 -13.66 -1.51 32.77
C LEU A 63 -12.58 -0.77 31.99
N PRO A 64 -11.38 -0.59 32.54
CA PRO A 64 -10.30 0.10 31.86
C PRO A 64 -9.64 -0.76 30.78
N ILE A 65 -10.39 -1.11 29.73
CA ILE A 65 -9.84 -1.90 28.61
C ILE A 65 -8.86 -1.04 27.83
N ARG A 66 -7.60 -1.47 27.80
CA ARG A 66 -6.54 -0.84 26.99
C ARG A 66 -6.57 -1.41 25.59
N LEU A 67 -7.02 -0.61 24.62
CA LEU A 67 -6.95 -0.97 23.21
C LEU A 67 -5.52 -0.89 22.72
N ARG A 68 -5.00 -1.99 22.16
CA ARG A 68 -3.75 -2.02 21.43
C ARG A 68 -4.05 -2.33 19.96
N MET A 69 -3.78 -1.35 19.10
CA MET A 69 -3.92 -1.55 17.66
C MET A 69 -2.80 -2.44 17.14
N PHE A 70 -3.19 -3.50 16.45
CA PHE A 70 -2.26 -4.41 15.81
C PHE A 70 -2.24 -4.18 14.31
N HIS A 71 -1.14 -3.62 13.82
CA HIS A 71 -0.93 -3.41 12.40
C HIS A 71 -0.34 -4.67 11.78
N GLY A 72 -1.15 -5.37 10.99
CA GLY A 72 -0.76 -6.58 10.28
C GLY A 72 0.29 -6.32 9.19
N ARG A 73 0.80 -7.39 8.61
CA ARG A 73 1.75 -7.33 7.48
C ARG A 73 1.17 -6.48 6.35
N GLY A 74 1.94 -5.53 5.89
CA GLY A 74 1.52 -4.69 4.77
C GLY A 74 0.91 -3.36 5.16
N GLY A 75 0.87 -3.01 6.44
CA GLY A 75 0.51 -1.67 6.90
C GLY A 75 1.56 -0.63 6.52
N THR A 76 1.13 0.61 6.35
CA THR A 76 2.00 1.76 6.02
C THR A 76 3.18 1.89 7.00
N VAL A 77 2.96 1.56 8.27
CA VAL A 77 4.00 1.60 9.32
C VAL A 77 5.07 0.51 9.16
N GLY A 78 4.71 -0.65 8.60
CA GLY A 78 5.60 -1.82 8.45
C GLY A 78 6.12 -2.06 7.05
N ARG A 79 5.70 -1.29 6.04
CA ARG A 79 6.12 -1.48 4.65
C ARG A 79 7.33 -0.63 4.26
N GLY A 80 8.24 -1.30 3.55
CA GLY A 80 9.54 -0.80 3.20
C GLY A 80 9.58 0.45 2.35
N GLY A 81 10.05 1.53 2.92
CA GLY A 81 10.46 2.73 2.22
C GLY A 81 9.82 4.02 2.70
N GLY A 82 8.61 3.98 3.26
CA GLY A 82 8.05 5.15 3.94
C GLY A 82 8.64 5.31 5.34
N PRO A 83 8.84 6.55 5.83
CA PRO A 83 9.35 6.77 7.17
C PRO A 83 8.34 6.25 8.21
N SER A 84 8.73 5.20 8.95
CA SER A 84 7.89 4.60 10.01
C SER A 84 7.44 5.63 11.05
N TYR A 85 8.28 6.64 11.31
CA TYR A 85 7.99 7.76 12.20
C TYR A 85 6.71 8.51 11.79
N GLN A 86 6.68 9.03 10.57
CA GLN A 86 5.53 9.78 10.05
C GLN A 86 4.29 8.89 9.93
N ALA A 87 4.47 7.61 9.61
CA ALA A 87 3.35 6.67 9.53
C ALA A 87 2.70 6.40 10.88
N ILE A 88 3.46 6.38 11.98
CA ILE A 88 2.93 6.28 13.34
C ILE A 88 2.21 7.58 13.72
N LEU A 89 2.81 8.74 13.46
CA LEU A 89 2.19 10.03 13.74
C LEU A 89 0.94 10.31 12.89
N ALA A 90 0.81 9.67 11.75
CA ALA A 90 -0.36 9.78 10.85
C ALA A 90 -1.56 8.94 11.29
N GLN A 91 -1.41 8.08 12.31
CA GLN A 91 -2.53 7.28 12.82
C GLN A 91 -3.62 8.16 13.43
N PRO A 92 -4.88 7.71 13.44
CA PRO A 92 -5.96 8.45 14.07
C PRO A 92 -5.66 8.79 15.55
N PRO A 93 -6.10 9.95 16.04
CA PRO A 93 -5.91 10.29 17.45
C PRO A 93 -6.42 9.22 18.39
N GLY A 94 -5.65 8.90 19.43
CA GLY A 94 -6.00 7.91 20.43
C GLY A 94 -5.74 6.45 20.05
N THR A 95 -5.26 6.15 18.84
CA THR A 95 -4.90 4.78 18.43
C THR A 95 -3.53 4.34 18.93
N VAL A 96 -2.63 5.28 19.23
CA VAL A 96 -1.33 5.03 19.84
C VAL A 96 -1.36 5.59 21.26
N ARG A 97 -1.37 4.69 22.26
CA ARG A 97 -1.39 5.01 23.70
C ARG A 97 -0.29 4.24 24.39
N ALA A 98 0.93 4.77 24.39
CA ALA A 98 2.16 4.17 24.93
C ALA A 98 2.56 2.82 24.33
N GLN A 99 1.78 2.27 23.40
CA GLN A 99 2.04 0.98 22.79
C GLN A 99 1.54 0.89 21.36
N LEU A 100 2.27 0.16 20.55
CA LEU A 100 1.94 -0.15 19.16
C LEU A 100 2.43 -1.57 18.85
N ARG A 101 1.60 -2.37 18.20
CA ARG A 101 2.00 -3.71 17.75
C ARG A 101 2.12 -3.74 16.24
N LEU A 102 3.31 -4.06 15.75
CA LEU A 102 3.63 -4.15 14.33
C LEU A 102 4.03 -5.57 13.96
N THR A 103 3.65 -6.00 12.76
CA THR A 103 4.23 -7.19 12.13
C THR A 103 4.98 -6.75 10.88
N GLU A 104 6.30 -6.86 10.89
CA GLU A 104 7.14 -6.68 9.72
C GLU A 104 7.33 -8.00 8.97
N GLN A 105 7.64 -7.92 7.68
CA GLN A 105 7.98 -9.10 6.88
C GLN A 105 9.42 -9.52 7.17
N GLY A 106 9.74 -10.83 7.08
CA GLY A 106 11.05 -11.37 7.44
C GLY A 106 12.21 -10.72 6.66
N GLU A 107 12.03 -10.48 5.36
CA GLU A 107 13.01 -9.79 4.52
C GLU A 107 13.24 -8.33 4.94
N VAL A 108 12.20 -7.65 5.44
CA VAL A 108 12.31 -6.29 5.97
C VAL A 108 13.05 -6.30 7.31
N ILE A 109 12.77 -7.28 8.16
CA ILE A 109 13.47 -7.48 9.43
C ILE A 109 14.97 -7.66 9.17
N GLY A 110 15.35 -8.51 8.21
CA GLY A 110 16.74 -8.72 7.84
C GLY A 110 17.44 -7.43 7.40
N SER A 111 16.78 -6.60 6.57
CA SER A 111 17.37 -5.33 6.10
C SER A 111 17.45 -4.24 7.17
N LYS A 112 16.47 -4.21 8.11
CA LYS A 112 16.39 -3.17 9.15
C LYS A 112 17.24 -3.46 10.39
N TYR A 113 17.43 -4.74 10.73
CA TYR A 113 17.97 -5.11 12.05
C TYR A 113 19.23 -6.00 11.99
N ALA A 114 19.67 -6.44 10.79
CA ALA A 114 20.87 -7.26 10.66
C ALA A 114 22.16 -6.50 11.04
N ASN A 115 22.22 -5.19 10.80
CA ASN A 115 23.29 -4.34 11.25
C ASN A 115 22.91 -3.68 12.58
N ARG A 116 23.81 -3.73 13.58
CA ARG A 116 23.56 -3.23 14.94
C ARG A 116 23.23 -1.73 14.98
N GLU A 117 23.94 -0.91 14.24
CA GLU A 117 23.76 0.55 14.24
C GLU A 117 22.45 0.94 13.53
N ILE A 118 22.17 0.31 12.38
CA ILE A 118 20.93 0.52 11.63
C ILE A 118 19.73 0.01 12.45
N GLY A 119 19.88 -1.15 13.09
CA GLY A 119 18.86 -1.73 13.96
C GLY A 119 18.51 -0.82 15.12
N ARG A 120 19.53 -0.30 15.82
CA ARG A 120 19.35 0.69 16.90
C ARG A 120 18.59 1.92 16.42
N ARG A 121 19.01 2.55 15.30
CA ARG A 121 18.33 3.72 14.73
C ARG A 121 16.86 3.44 14.40
N ASN A 122 16.56 2.28 13.81
CA ASN A 122 15.19 1.90 13.52
C ASN A 122 14.34 1.73 14.79
N LEU A 123 14.88 1.12 15.84
CA LEU A 123 14.18 0.97 17.13
C LEU A 123 13.98 2.34 17.82
N GLU A 124 15.01 3.18 17.85
CA GLU A 124 14.91 4.54 18.39
C GLU A 124 13.84 5.36 17.66
N THR A 125 13.74 5.23 16.34
CA THR A 125 12.70 5.87 15.52
C THR A 125 11.29 5.42 15.91
N LEU A 126 11.08 4.12 16.12
CA LEU A 126 9.79 3.56 16.54
C LEU A 126 9.41 4.03 17.95
N VAL A 127 10.37 4.01 18.88
CA VAL A 127 10.15 4.47 20.27
C VAL A 127 9.83 5.97 20.30
N ALA A 128 10.63 6.79 19.62
CA ALA A 128 10.41 8.24 19.57
C ALA A 128 9.04 8.58 18.97
N ALA A 129 8.64 7.97 17.86
CA ALA A 129 7.32 8.19 17.26
C ALA A 129 6.17 7.76 18.19
N THR A 130 6.34 6.66 18.92
CA THR A 130 5.34 6.15 19.86
C THR A 130 5.19 7.11 21.06
N LEU A 131 6.30 7.61 21.60
CA LEU A 131 6.32 8.59 22.68
C LEU A 131 5.67 9.90 22.23
N GLU A 132 6.05 10.43 21.06
CA GLU A 132 5.48 11.66 20.51
C GLU A 132 3.97 11.51 20.26
N ALA A 133 3.54 10.43 19.63
CA ALA A 133 2.12 10.17 19.39
C ALA A 133 1.30 10.07 20.69
N THR A 134 1.93 9.58 21.77
CA THR A 134 1.28 9.39 23.07
C THR A 134 1.19 10.67 23.87
N PHE A 135 2.30 11.40 24.00
CA PHE A 135 2.42 12.53 24.96
C PHE A 135 2.18 13.89 24.32
N LEU A 136 2.56 14.08 23.05
CA LEU A 136 2.43 15.38 22.39
C LEU A 136 1.14 15.50 21.58
N THR A 137 0.39 14.39 21.41
CA THR A 137 -0.86 14.33 20.65
C THR A 137 -0.84 15.18 19.36
N PRO A 138 0.13 14.94 18.45
CA PRO A 138 0.37 15.80 17.30
C PRO A 138 -0.82 15.81 16.32
N ASN A 139 -1.72 14.82 16.42
CA ASN A 139 -2.88 14.68 15.55
C ASN A 139 -4.14 15.23 16.22
N LYS A 140 -4.62 16.35 15.69
CA LYS A 140 -5.99 16.80 15.95
C LYS A 140 -6.98 15.98 15.12
N ALA A 141 -8.22 15.88 15.58
CA ALA A 141 -9.29 15.28 14.79
C ALA A 141 -9.42 16.01 13.44
N ALA A 142 -9.45 15.25 12.35
CA ALA A 142 -9.57 15.84 11.02
C ALA A 142 -10.91 16.59 10.89
N PRO A 143 -10.93 17.78 10.27
CA PRO A 143 -12.15 18.54 10.02
C PRO A 143 -13.16 17.71 9.21
N THR A 144 -14.45 17.93 9.44
CA THR A 144 -15.52 17.21 8.71
C THR A 144 -15.40 17.37 7.20
N ALA A 145 -15.00 18.55 6.71
CA ALA A 145 -14.77 18.78 5.28
C ALA A 145 -13.70 17.86 4.70
N PHE A 146 -12.60 17.59 5.44
CA PHE A 146 -11.55 16.66 5.03
C PHE A 146 -12.05 15.23 4.98
N LEU A 147 -12.84 14.83 5.99
CA LEU A 147 -13.42 13.48 6.04
C LEU A 147 -14.41 13.24 4.89
N ASN A 148 -15.24 14.22 4.58
CA ASN A 148 -16.20 14.15 3.47
C ASN A 148 -15.51 14.10 2.10
N ALA A 149 -14.48 14.91 1.90
CA ALA A 149 -13.67 14.86 0.68
C ALA A 149 -12.97 13.50 0.53
N ALA A 150 -12.35 12.99 1.59
CA ALA A 150 -11.72 11.68 1.58
C ALA A 150 -12.73 10.54 1.35
N GLU A 151 -13.97 10.66 1.81
CA GLU A 151 -15.06 9.72 1.52
C GLU A 151 -15.38 9.70 0.03
N ALA A 152 -15.57 10.89 -0.57
CA ALA A 152 -15.86 11.02 -2.00
C ALA A 152 -14.73 10.45 -2.86
N LEU A 153 -13.48 10.81 -2.55
CA LEU A 153 -12.29 10.29 -3.21
C LEU A 153 -12.16 8.77 -3.06
N SER A 154 -12.45 8.22 -1.87
CA SER A 154 -12.37 6.79 -1.62
C SER A 154 -13.34 6.00 -2.50
N ARG A 155 -14.60 6.45 -2.59
CA ARG A 155 -15.59 5.79 -3.45
C ARG A 155 -15.22 5.85 -4.92
N ALA A 156 -14.78 7.00 -5.40
CA ALA A 156 -14.37 7.18 -6.79
C ALA A 156 -13.11 6.38 -7.13
N SER A 157 -12.11 6.37 -6.24
CA SER A 157 -10.88 5.59 -6.40
C SER A 157 -11.15 4.09 -6.43
N MET A 158 -12.02 3.60 -5.53
CA MET A 158 -12.43 2.20 -5.52
C MET A 158 -13.14 1.82 -6.81
N ALA A 159 -14.06 2.66 -7.29
CA ALA A 159 -14.78 2.40 -8.54
C ALA A 159 -13.81 2.30 -9.72
N ALA A 160 -12.89 3.26 -9.87
CA ALA A 160 -11.90 3.26 -10.94
C ALA A 160 -10.95 2.04 -10.88
N TYR A 161 -10.48 1.68 -9.67
CA TYR A 161 -9.64 0.51 -9.48
C TYR A 161 -10.37 -0.79 -9.83
N ARG A 162 -11.61 -0.95 -9.37
CA ARG A 162 -12.42 -2.14 -9.63
C ARG A 162 -12.83 -2.25 -11.10
N ALA A 163 -13.09 -1.14 -11.78
CA ALA A 163 -13.34 -1.11 -13.21
C ALA A 163 -12.19 -1.75 -14.00
N LEU A 164 -10.93 -1.42 -13.68
CA LEU A 164 -9.79 -2.08 -14.31
C LEU A 164 -9.72 -3.57 -13.95
N VAL A 165 -9.74 -3.89 -12.66
CA VAL A 165 -9.34 -5.22 -12.17
C VAL A 165 -10.44 -6.27 -12.36
N TYR A 166 -11.69 -5.88 -12.16
CA TYR A 166 -12.83 -6.81 -12.13
C TYR A 166 -13.80 -6.68 -13.30
N GLU A 167 -13.85 -5.50 -13.94
CA GLU A 167 -14.85 -5.23 -14.98
C GLU A 167 -14.24 -5.19 -16.39
N THR A 168 -12.90 -5.00 -16.50
CA THR A 168 -12.22 -5.02 -17.80
C THR A 168 -12.10 -6.47 -18.31
N PRO A 169 -12.71 -6.79 -19.46
CA PRO A 169 -12.61 -8.13 -20.05
C PRO A 169 -11.16 -8.51 -20.31
N GLY A 170 -10.76 -9.74 -19.93
CA GLY A 170 -9.42 -10.25 -20.15
C GLY A 170 -8.33 -9.69 -19.23
N PHE A 171 -8.64 -8.81 -18.26
CA PHE A 171 -7.63 -8.28 -17.33
C PHE A 171 -6.87 -9.38 -16.60
N VAL A 172 -7.53 -10.48 -16.25
CA VAL A 172 -6.91 -11.65 -15.60
C VAL A 172 -5.82 -12.24 -16.51
N ASP A 173 -6.13 -12.44 -17.78
CA ASP A 173 -5.18 -13.01 -18.75
C ASP A 173 -4.02 -12.06 -19.02
N TYR A 174 -4.31 -10.75 -19.11
CA TYR A 174 -3.28 -9.72 -19.18
C TYR A 174 -2.37 -9.79 -17.96
N PHE A 175 -2.92 -9.85 -16.75
CA PHE A 175 -2.14 -9.87 -15.51
C PHE A 175 -1.22 -11.08 -15.43
N PHE A 176 -1.73 -12.27 -15.74
CA PHE A 176 -0.93 -13.49 -15.77
C PHE A 176 0.10 -13.50 -16.91
N GLY A 177 -0.21 -12.87 -18.04
CA GLY A 177 0.72 -12.73 -19.15
C GLY A 177 1.82 -11.70 -18.89
N ALA A 178 1.46 -10.55 -18.35
CA ALA A 178 2.38 -9.42 -18.14
C ALA A 178 3.20 -9.49 -16.85
N THR A 179 3.04 -10.52 -16.02
CA THR A 179 3.76 -10.63 -14.73
C THR A 179 4.38 -12.00 -14.54
N PRO A 180 5.48 -12.13 -13.76
CA PRO A 180 6.10 -13.43 -13.46
C PRO A 180 5.39 -14.16 -12.30
N ILE A 181 4.08 -14.02 -12.17
CA ILE A 181 3.34 -14.54 -11.03
C ILE A 181 3.37 -16.06 -10.95
N ARG A 182 3.30 -16.74 -12.12
CA ARG A 182 3.35 -18.20 -12.21
C ARG A 182 4.71 -18.71 -11.75
N GLU A 183 5.74 -18.06 -12.21
CA GLU A 183 7.15 -18.40 -11.90
C GLU A 183 7.50 -18.08 -10.45
N ILE A 184 6.88 -17.05 -9.84
CA ILE A 184 7.01 -16.75 -8.41
C ILE A 184 6.37 -17.85 -7.55
N ALA A 185 5.30 -18.48 -8.02
CA ALA A 185 4.62 -19.53 -7.27
C ALA A 185 5.50 -20.76 -7.02
N GLU A 186 6.45 -21.00 -7.90
CA GLU A 186 7.42 -22.11 -7.81
C GLU A 186 8.62 -21.79 -6.88
N LEU A 187 8.74 -20.54 -6.44
CA LEU A 187 9.82 -20.11 -5.55
C LEU A 187 9.51 -20.39 -4.09
N ASN A 188 10.46 -21.02 -3.40
CA ASN A 188 10.46 -21.16 -1.93
C ASN A 188 10.84 -19.84 -1.23
N ILE A 189 10.20 -18.73 -1.62
CA ILE A 189 10.45 -17.42 -1.02
C ILE A 189 9.42 -17.13 0.07
N GLY A 190 9.88 -17.10 1.31
CA GLY A 190 9.12 -16.71 2.49
C GLY A 190 8.21 -17.80 3.06
N SER A 191 7.61 -17.50 4.19
CA SER A 191 6.89 -18.43 5.08
C SER A 191 5.49 -18.84 4.63
N ARG A 192 5.03 -18.47 3.43
CA ARG A 192 3.68 -18.79 2.91
C ARG A 192 3.71 -19.10 1.41
N PRO A 193 2.86 -20.02 0.94
CA PRO A 193 2.71 -20.28 -0.49
C PRO A 193 2.28 -19.00 -1.22
N ALA A 194 2.68 -18.87 -2.49
CA ALA A 194 2.38 -17.71 -3.32
C ALA A 194 0.87 -17.53 -3.58
N SER A 195 0.09 -18.62 -3.52
CA SER A 195 -1.37 -18.62 -3.59
C SER A 195 -1.95 -19.61 -2.60
N HIS A 196 -3.08 -19.28 -1.98
CA HIS A 196 -3.83 -20.18 -1.11
C HIS A 196 -4.77 -21.13 -1.89
N ASN A 197 -5.04 -20.83 -3.16
CA ASN A 197 -5.80 -21.67 -4.06
C ASN A 197 -4.98 -21.99 -5.32
N PRO A 198 -5.07 -23.20 -5.89
CA PRO A 198 -4.55 -23.44 -7.22
C PRO A 198 -5.16 -22.39 -8.17
N PHE A 199 -4.37 -21.95 -9.16
CA PHE A 199 -4.73 -20.89 -10.12
C PHE A 199 -5.97 -21.23 -10.94
N THR A 200 -7.09 -21.34 -10.28
CA THR A 200 -8.40 -21.50 -10.89
C THR A 200 -9.05 -20.14 -11.08
N THR A 201 -9.72 -19.99 -12.17
CA THR A 201 -10.45 -18.87 -12.78
C THR A 201 -11.43 -18.10 -11.87
N SER A 202 -11.30 -18.13 -10.56
CA SER A 202 -12.16 -17.41 -9.64
C SER A 202 -11.72 -15.95 -9.54
N ARG A 203 -12.61 -15.06 -9.94
CA ARG A 203 -12.49 -13.59 -9.87
C ARG A 203 -12.00 -13.04 -8.50
N THR A 204 -12.03 -13.85 -7.47
CA THR A 204 -11.69 -13.49 -6.09
C THR A 204 -10.18 -13.48 -5.78
N CYS A 205 -9.31 -13.92 -6.68
CA CYS A 205 -7.89 -14.11 -6.37
C CYS A 205 -6.89 -13.53 -7.38
N VAL A 206 -7.32 -12.66 -8.31
CA VAL A 206 -6.43 -12.12 -9.36
C VAL A 206 -5.25 -11.33 -8.79
N LEU A 207 -5.42 -10.70 -7.63
CA LEU A 207 -4.39 -9.92 -6.96
C LEU A 207 -3.96 -10.53 -5.61
N CYS A 208 -4.33 -11.79 -5.35
CA CYS A 208 -3.93 -12.52 -4.15
C CYS A 208 -2.43 -12.88 -4.05
N PRO A 209 -1.64 -12.90 -5.12
CA PRO A 209 -0.21 -13.07 -4.97
C PRO A 209 0.42 -11.85 -4.33
N ARG A 210 1.48 -12.09 -3.60
CA ARG A 210 2.24 -11.10 -2.84
C ARG A 210 2.37 -9.79 -3.60
N ALA A 211 2.25 -8.72 -2.87
CA ALA A 211 2.45 -7.35 -3.35
C ALA A 211 3.78 -7.14 -4.13
N SER A 212 4.75 -8.05 -4.00
CA SER A 212 5.97 -8.09 -4.80
C SER A 212 5.77 -8.32 -6.29
N VAL A 213 4.66 -8.95 -6.71
CA VAL A 213 4.41 -9.23 -8.14
C VAL A 213 4.24 -7.95 -8.95
N GLY A 214 3.49 -6.98 -8.43
CA GLY A 214 3.32 -5.68 -9.09
C GLY A 214 4.62 -4.88 -9.18
N GLY A 215 5.54 -5.07 -8.22
CA GLY A 215 6.88 -4.50 -8.24
C GLY A 215 7.77 -5.11 -9.31
N GLN A 216 7.64 -6.42 -9.59
CA GLN A 216 8.46 -7.11 -10.60
C GLN A 216 8.32 -6.50 -11.99
N CYS A 217 7.11 -6.18 -12.42
CA CYS A 217 6.85 -5.53 -13.71
C CYS A 217 6.87 -3.99 -13.62
N ARG A 218 7.42 -3.40 -12.56
CA ARG A 218 7.62 -1.96 -12.36
C ARG A 218 6.35 -1.11 -12.44
N LEU A 219 5.19 -1.65 -12.08
CA LEU A 219 3.91 -0.92 -12.08
C LEU A 219 3.31 -0.74 -10.68
N ALA A 220 3.23 -1.81 -9.88
CA ALA A 220 2.59 -1.80 -8.55
C ALA A 220 1.23 -1.07 -8.53
N ILE A 221 0.33 -1.39 -9.47
CA ILE A 221 -0.94 -0.70 -9.71
C ILE A 221 -1.82 -0.54 -8.46
N ASN A 222 -1.77 -1.49 -7.55
CA ASN A 222 -2.49 -1.44 -6.28
C ASN A 222 -1.99 -0.33 -5.33
N GLY A 223 -0.87 0.31 -5.63
CA GLY A 223 -0.25 1.36 -4.84
C GLY A 223 -0.58 2.80 -5.29
N TRP A 224 -1.35 2.97 -6.41
CA TRP A 224 -1.66 4.29 -6.94
C TRP A 224 -2.89 4.34 -7.85
N TYR A 225 -3.28 3.25 -8.53
CA TYR A 225 -4.34 3.24 -9.53
C TYR A 225 -5.70 3.64 -8.93
N GLY A 226 -6.41 4.47 -9.67
CA GLY A 226 -7.73 5.00 -9.33
C GLY A 226 -7.70 6.32 -8.56
N PHE A 227 -6.55 6.74 -8.02
CA PHE A 227 -6.45 8.01 -7.31
C PHE A 227 -6.52 9.23 -8.26
N GLY A 228 -5.82 9.17 -9.39
CA GLY A 228 -5.83 10.23 -10.39
C GLY A 228 -7.24 10.51 -10.92
N SER A 229 -7.93 9.48 -11.36
CA SER A 229 -9.33 9.56 -11.80
C SER A 229 -10.27 10.08 -10.71
N ALA A 230 -10.07 9.67 -9.46
CA ALA A 230 -10.87 10.13 -8.33
C ALA A 230 -10.70 11.63 -8.07
N VAL A 231 -9.46 12.12 -8.07
CA VAL A 231 -9.17 13.54 -7.85
C VAL A 231 -9.69 14.39 -9.01
N MET A 232 -9.44 14.00 -10.26
CA MET A 232 -9.94 14.73 -11.42
C MET A 232 -11.47 14.80 -11.40
N GLY A 233 -12.15 13.67 -11.20
CA GLY A 233 -13.61 13.65 -11.10
C GLY A 233 -14.14 14.48 -9.91
N PHE A 234 -13.43 14.51 -8.79
CA PHE A 234 -13.79 15.36 -7.66
C PHE A 234 -13.65 16.85 -8.00
N VAL A 235 -12.57 17.25 -8.64
CA VAL A 235 -12.34 18.67 -9.01
C VAL A 235 -13.27 19.10 -10.14
N GLU A 236 -13.35 18.34 -11.22
CA GLU A 236 -14.15 18.65 -12.40
C GLU A 236 -15.66 18.59 -12.15
N GLY A 237 -16.10 17.74 -11.22
CA GLY A 237 -17.49 17.68 -10.78
C GLY A 237 -17.98 18.89 -9.98
N ALA A 238 -17.16 19.94 -9.86
CA ALA A 238 -17.62 21.23 -9.32
C ALA A 238 -18.49 21.97 -10.34
N PRO A 239 -19.50 22.75 -9.88
CA PRO A 239 -20.47 23.39 -10.76
C PRO A 239 -19.86 24.47 -11.67
N ASP A 240 -18.78 25.10 -11.25
CA ASP A 240 -18.12 26.20 -11.96
C ASP A 240 -16.59 26.25 -11.72
N ALA A 241 -15.93 27.20 -12.35
CA ALA A 241 -14.48 27.39 -12.21
C ALA A 241 -14.07 27.80 -10.79
N LYS A 242 -14.92 28.51 -10.05
CA LYS A 242 -14.66 28.89 -8.65
C LYS A 242 -14.71 27.66 -7.75
N GLY A 243 -15.73 26.83 -7.90
CA GLY A 243 -15.85 25.57 -7.16
C GLY A 243 -14.70 24.61 -7.44
N ARG A 244 -14.18 24.56 -8.67
CA ARG A 244 -12.96 23.78 -8.99
C ARG A 244 -11.76 24.26 -8.19
N LYS A 245 -11.48 25.55 -8.18
CA LYS A 245 -10.39 26.14 -7.38
C LYS A 245 -10.57 25.90 -5.87
N GLU A 246 -11.79 25.97 -5.36
CA GLU A 246 -12.09 25.69 -3.96
C GLU A 246 -11.81 24.22 -3.59
N ARG A 247 -12.15 23.27 -4.48
CA ARG A 247 -11.84 21.86 -4.29
C ARG A 247 -10.34 21.56 -4.37
N GLU A 248 -9.62 22.16 -5.31
CA GLU A 248 -8.15 22.08 -5.37
C GLU A 248 -7.52 22.63 -4.10
N ALA A 249 -7.91 23.82 -3.66
CA ALA A 249 -7.43 24.41 -2.42
C ALA A 249 -7.78 23.57 -1.18
N LEU A 250 -8.93 22.87 -1.19
CA LEU A 250 -9.28 21.94 -0.12
C LEU A 250 -8.29 20.77 -0.07
N LEU A 251 -7.96 20.15 -1.21
CA LEU A 251 -7.01 19.04 -1.28
C LEU A 251 -5.60 19.47 -0.85
N GLN A 252 -5.16 20.66 -1.24
CA GLN A 252 -3.88 21.24 -0.82
C GLN A 252 -3.86 21.50 0.70
N ARG A 253 -4.94 22.02 1.27
CA ARG A 253 -5.07 22.15 2.74
C ARG A 253 -5.08 20.80 3.45
N MET A 254 -5.74 19.77 2.89
CA MET A 254 -5.69 18.40 3.41
C MET A 254 -4.26 17.90 3.45
N TYR A 255 -3.49 18.08 2.39
CA TYR A 255 -2.09 17.69 2.34
C TYR A 255 -1.24 18.45 3.38
N ALA A 256 -1.44 19.76 3.51
CA ALA A 256 -0.69 20.59 4.44
C ALA A 256 -1.00 20.29 5.92
N GLN A 257 -2.27 20.02 6.25
CA GLN A 257 -2.75 20.02 7.62
C GLN A 257 -3.14 18.65 8.18
N TRP A 258 -3.28 17.61 7.32
CA TRP A 258 -3.71 16.30 7.77
C TRP A 258 -2.60 15.26 7.56
N PRO A 259 -1.91 14.85 8.63
CA PRO A 259 -0.78 13.91 8.54
C PRO A 259 -1.12 12.59 7.84
N PHE A 260 -2.34 12.06 8.05
CA PHE A 260 -2.82 10.86 7.35
C PHE A 260 -2.79 11.05 5.82
N PHE A 261 -3.39 12.14 5.33
CA PHE A 261 -3.47 12.39 3.88
C PHE A 261 -2.09 12.65 3.29
N ARG A 262 -1.25 13.41 3.98
CA ARG A 262 0.16 13.64 3.59
C ARG A 262 0.94 12.35 3.46
N THR A 263 0.89 11.48 4.47
CA THR A 263 1.60 10.20 4.48
C THR A 263 1.10 9.27 3.38
N LEU A 264 -0.21 9.23 3.14
CA LEU A 264 -0.80 8.44 2.06
C LEU A 264 -0.30 8.90 0.69
N LEU A 265 -0.29 10.21 0.41
CA LEU A 265 0.21 10.75 -0.85
C LEU A 265 1.71 10.55 -1.01
N SER A 266 2.50 10.70 0.06
CA SER A 266 3.94 10.42 0.06
C SER A 266 4.24 8.95 -0.29
N ASN A 267 3.47 8.02 0.24
CA ASN A 267 3.62 6.60 -0.12
C ASN A 267 3.24 6.34 -1.58
N MET A 268 2.20 6.97 -2.07
CA MET A 268 1.76 6.87 -3.46
C MET A 268 2.82 7.44 -4.41
N ASP A 269 3.37 8.59 -4.07
CA ASP A 269 4.46 9.24 -4.79
C ASP A 269 5.72 8.35 -4.85
N MET A 270 6.07 7.70 -3.74
CA MET A 270 7.15 6.73 -3.69
C MET A 270 6.91 5.52 -4.60
N VAL A 271 5.68 5.00 -4.66
CA VAL A 271 5.36 3.87 -5.53
C VAL A 271 5.44 4.27 -7.00
N LEU A 272 4.93 5.45 -7.37
CA LEU A 272 5.07 6.00 -8.71
C LEU A 272 6.53 6.24 -9.09
N ALA A 273 7.35 6.74 -8.18
CA ALA A 273 8.79 6.93 -8.42
C ALA A 273 9.54 5.61 -8.71
N LYS A 274 9.01 4.48 -8.22
CA LYS A 274 9.56 3.14 -8.49
C LYS A 274 8.97 2.48 -9.73
N SER A 275 7.89 3.02 -10.28
CA SER A 275 7.30 2.53 -11.51
C SER A 275 8.10 3.01 -12.73
N ASP A 276 8.01 2.23 -13.80
CA ASP A 276 8.63 2.53 -15.09
C ASP A 276 7.74 2.01 -16.21
N LEU A 277 7.12 2.93 -16.94
CA LEU A 277 6.18 2.58 -18.01
C LEU A 277 6.87 1.90 -19.20
N GLN A 278 8.15 2.20 -19.47
CA GLN A 278 8.88 1.58 -20.59
C GLN A 278 9.19 0.12 -20.27
N LEU A 279 9.69 -0.17 -19.07
CA LEU A 279 9.88 -1.53 -18.60
C LEU A 279 8.56 -2.28 -18.52
N ALA A 280 7.52 -1.66 -17.97
CA ALA A 280 6.18 -2.25 -17.86
C ALA A 280 5.60 -2.62 -19.26
N ARG A 281 5.82 -1.78 -20.28
CA ARG A 281 5.42 -2.06 -21.64
C ARG A 281 6.15 -3.28 -22.22
N ARG A 282 7.41 -3.53 -21.83
CA ARG A 282 8.13 -4.75 -22.23
C ARG A 282 7.52 -6.00 -21.58
N TYR A 283 7.12 -5.93 -20.31
CA TYR A 283 6.38 -7.03 -19.68
C TYR A 283 5.01 -7.24 -20.33
N ALA A 284 4.29 -6.17 -20.66
CA ALA A 284 3.04 -6.26 -21.41
C ALA A 284 3.23 -6.97 -22.75
N GLY A 285 4.39 -6.81 -23.38
CA GLY A 285 4.77 -7.51 -24.61
C GLY A 285 4.82 -9.03 -24.50
N LEU A 286 4.76 -9.60 -23.30
CA LEU A 286 4.63 -11.05 -23.07
C LEU A 286 3.18 -11.55 -23.19
N VAL A 287 2.20 -10.66 -23.24
CA VAL A 287 0.79 -11.00 -23.47
C VAL A 287 0.59 -11.35 -24.94
N GLY A 288 0.11 -12.55 -25.21
CA GLY A 288 0.00 -13.09 -26.57
C GLY A 288 -1.03 -12.38 -27.45
N GLU A 289 -2.08 -11.78 -26.86
CA GLU A 289 -3.14 -11.10 -27.59
C GLU A 289 -2.86 -9.59 -27.69
N PRO A 290 -2.53 -9.05 -28.88
CA PRO A 290 -2.16 -7.65 -29.05
C PRO A 290 -3.26 -6.67 -28.67
N ALA A 291 -4.52 -6.97 -29.01
CA ALA A 291 -5.65 -6.09 -28.71
C ALA A 291 -5.87 -5.95 -27.21
N LEU A 292 -5.84 -7.06 -26.46
CA LEU A 292 -5.93 -7.07 -25.02
C LEU A 292 -4.79 -6.28 -24.36
N ARG A 293 -3.56 -6.53 -24.84
CA ARG A 293 -2.35 -5.86 -24.37
C ARG A 293 -2.47 -4.34 -24.47
N GLU A 294 -2.79 -3.84 -25.66
CA GLU A 294 -2.87 -2.39 -25.90
C GLU A 294 -4.04 -1.77 -25.13
N THR A 295 -5.19 -2.43 -25.07
CA THR A 295 -6.35 -1.93 -24.31
C THR A 295 -6.03 -1.75 -22.84
N VAL A 296 -5.54 -2.80 -22.17
CA VAL A 296 -5.28 -2.76 -20.74
C VAL A 296 -4.09 -1.85 -20.42
N PHE A 297 -3.00 -1.92 -21.20
CA PHE A 297 -1.82 -1.10 -20.95
C PHE A 297 -2.13 0.39 -21.11
N SER A 298 -2.91 0.79 -22.13
CA SER A 298 -3.31 2.19 -22.33
C SER A 298 -4.14 2.74 -21.16
N MET A 299 -5.03 1.92 -20.58
CA MET A 299 -5.77 2.30 -19.36
C MET A 299 -4.82 2.55 -18.18
N ILE A 300 -3.84 1.67 -18.00
CA ILE A 300 -2.84 1.78 -16.92
C ILE A 300 -1.96 3.02 -17.13
N GLU A 301 -1.45 3.23 -18.33
CA GLU A 301 -0.61 4.37 -18.69
C GLU A 301 -1.34 5.70 -18.50
N ALA A 302 -2.57 5.80 -18.98
CA ALA A 302 -3.40 7.00 -18.81
C ALA A 302 -3.64 7.33 -17.33
N GLU A 303 -3.93 6.33 -16.50
CA GLU A 303 -4.15 6.54 -15.07
C GLU A 303 -2.86 6.86 -14.33
N TRP A 304 -1.71 6.33 -14.80
CA TRP A 304 -0.40 6.70 -14.24
C TRP A 304 -0.13 8.20 -14.41
N HIS A 305 -0.37 8.73 -15.61
CA HIS A 305 -0.20 10.16 -15.88
C HIS A 305 -1.18 10.99 -15.05
N ARG A 306 -2.48 10.63 -15.02
CA ARG A 306 -3.46 11.32 -14.17
C ARG A 306 -3.06 11.36 -12.70
N THR A 307 -2.59 10.23 -12.18
CA THR A 307 -2.14 10.16 -10.78
C THR A 307 -0.89 11.00 -10.55
N SER A 308 0.06 11.00 -11.46
CA SER A 308 1.25 11.84 -11.41
C SER A 308 0.91 13.33 -11.39
N ASP A 309 0.02 13.76 -12.29
CA ASP A 309 -0.40 15.16 -12.42
C ASP A 309 -1.19 15.63 -11.20
N THR A 310 -2.10 14.79 -10.69
CA THR A 310 -2.87 15.11 -9.48
C THR A 310 -2.01 15.16 -8.22
N LEU A 311 -0.99 14.32 -8.10
CA LEU A 311 -0.01 14.45 -7.01
C LEU A 311 0.73 15.78 -7.11
N THR A 312 1.18 16.19 -8.30
CA THR A 312 1.82 17.49 -8.52
C THR A 312 0.88 18.65 -8.18
N LEU A 313 -0.39 18.57 -8.60
CA LEU A 313 -1.41 19.58 -8.28
C LEU A 313 -1.61 19.78 -6.77
N ILE A 314 -1.64 18.67 -6.03
CA ILE A 314 -1.94 18.69 -4.59
C ILE A 314 -0.70 19.07 -3.78
N THR A 315 0.46 18.50 -4.10
CA THR A 315 1.69 18.65 -3.30
C THR A 315 2.53 19.84 -3.71
N GLY A 316 2.38 20.34 -4.95
CA GLY A 316 3.26 21.34 -5.55
C GLY A 316 4.64 20.78 -5.94
N ALA A 317 4.90 19.50 -5.74
CA ALA A 317 6.18 18.88 -6.06
C ALA A 317 6.29 18.57 -7.57
N HIS A 318 7.32 19.11 -8.23
CA HIS A 318 7.56 18.89 -9.66
C HIS A 318 8.36 17.61 -9.94
N ARG A 319 8.98 17.01 -8.92
CA ARG A 319 9.73 15.77 -9.02
C ARG A 319 9.18 14.77 -8.00
N ARG A 320 9.15 13.50 -8.38
CA ARG A 320 8.73 12.43 -7.46
C ARG A 320 9.71 12.33 -6.29
N ILE A 321 9.18 12.06 -5.09
CA ILE A 321 9.93 11.95 -3.81
C ILE A 321 10.85 13.15 -3.52
N GLN A 322 10.48 14.34 -3.97
CA GLN A 322 11.24 15.57 -3.79
C GLN A 322 11.58 15.85 -2.32
N ASP A 323 10.67 15.51 -1.41
CA ASP A 323 10.81 15.74 0.03
C ASP A 323 11.62 14.65 0.75
N ASN A 324 12.11 13.62 0.04
CA ASN A 324 12.88 12.52 0.61
C ASN A 324 14.16 12.27 -0.18
N GLN A 325 15.16 13.12 0.04
CA GLN A 325 16.45 13.07 -0.66
C GLN A 325 17.20 11.76 -0.43
N GLU A 326 17.15 11.18 0.79
CA GLU A 326 17.79 9.90 1.08
C GLU A 326 17.25 8.77 0.23
N LEU A 327 15.92 8.70 0.11
CA LEU A 327 15.25 7.71 -0.74
C LEU A 327 15.54 7.96 -2.21
N GLN A 328 15.53 9.22 -2.66
CA GLN A 328 15.83 9.60 -4.04
C GLN A 328 17.24 9.16 -4.44
N LEU A 329 18.26 9.47 -3.63
CA LEU A 329 19.63 9.03 -3.83
C LEU A 329 19.74 7.50 -3.82
N SER A 330 19.10 6.85 -2.84
CA SER A 330 19.10 5.40 -2.73
C SER A 330 18.49 4.72 -3.98
N MET A 331 17.45 5.28 -4.57
CA MET A 331 16.87 4.79 -5.82
C MET A 331 17.79 5.04 -7.01
N GLN A 332 18.33 6.23 -7.11
CA GLN A 332 19.25 6.64 -8.18
C GLN A 332 20.47 5.72 -8.27
N TYR A 333 21.01 5.28 -7.13
CA TYR A 333 22.13 4.33 -7.11
C TYR A 333 21.74 2.88 -7.38
N ARG A 334 20.50 2.47 -7.11
CA ARG A 334 20.06 1.07 -7.28
C ARG A 334 19.47 0.77 -8.65
N PHE A 335 18.76 1.71 -9.26
CA PHE A 335 18.04 1.47 -10.51
C PHE A 335 18.94 1.06 -11.68
N PRO A 336 20.16 1.61 -11.85
CA PRO A 336 21.09 1.14 -12.88
C PRO A 336 21.43 -0.35 -12.81
N TYR A 337 21.25 -0.99 -11.65
CA TYR A 337 21.43 -2.43 -11.46
C TYR A 337 20.12 -3.22 -11.60
N ILE A 338 18.99 -2.61 -11.25
CA ILE A 338 17.68 -3.29 -11.29
C ILE A 338 17.10 -3.30 -12.71
N ASP A 339 17.27 -2.22 -13.46
CA ASP A 339 16.70 -2.11 -14.81
C ASP A 339 17.25 -3.18 -15.79
N PRO A 340 18.56 -3.47 -15.83
CA PRO A 340 19.08 -4.61 -16.61
C PRO A 340 18.53 -5.96 -16.15
N LEU A 341 18.31 -6.15 -14.84
CA LEU A 341 17.69 -7.39 -14.33
C LEU A 341 16.26 -7.54 -14.81
N ASN A 342 15.49 -6.45 -14.86
CA ASN A 342 14.14 -6.49 -15.43
C ASN A 342 14.15 -6.84 -16.91
N LEU A 343 15.07 -6.27 -17.71
CA LEU A 343 15.20 -6.59 -19.12
C LEU A 343 15.57 -8.06 -19.34
N LEU A 344 16.55 -8.56 -18.58
CA LEU A 344 16.93 -9.96 -18.60
C LEU A 344 15.77 -10.88 -18.20
N GLN A 345 15.02 -10.49 -17.16
CA GLN A 345 13.85 -11.26 -16.70
C GLN A 345 12.79 -11.39 -17.80
N VAL A 346 12.47 -10.30 -18.51
CA VAL A 346 11.52 -10.34 -19.63
C VAL A 346 11.96 -11.33 -20.70
N GLU A 347 13.25 -11.34 -21.06
CA GLU A 347 13.78 -12.28 -22.07
C GLU A 347 13.76 -13.74 -21.59
N LEU A 348 14.14 -13.97 -20.33
CA LEU A 348 14.09 -15.31 -19.73
C LEU A 348 12.65 -15.83 -19.63
N LEU A 349 11.70 -14.99 -19.25
CA LEU A 349 10.27 -15.33 -19.23
C LEU A 349 9.75 -15.68 -20.62
N ARG A 350 10.17 -14.91 -21.66
CA ARG A 350 9.79 -15.19 -23.04
C ARG A 350 10.31 -16.55 -23.49
N ARG A 351 11.58 -16.87 -23.23
CA ARG A 351 12.16 -18.17 -23.55
C ARG A 351 11.45 -19.32 -22.85
N PHE A 352 11.28 -19.17 -21.54
CA PHE A 352 10.63 -20.20 -20.71
C PHE A 352 9.20 -20.50 -21.19
N ARG A 353 8.42 -19.47 -21.48
CA ARG A 353 7.04 -19.60 -21.96
C ARG A 353 6.96 -20.12 -23.41
N ASN A 354 8.02 -19.99 -24.17
CA ASN A 354 8.18 -20.56 -25.53
C ASN A 354 8.89 -21.93 -25.53
N SER A 355 8.75 -22.69 -24.43
CA SER A 355 9.22 -24.07 -24.30
C SER A 355 10.74 -24.29 -24.09
N ASP A 356 11.51 -23.25 -23.79
CA ASP A 356 12.88 -23.41 -23.30
C ASP A 356 12.88 -23.58 -21.76
N HIS A 357 12.65 -24.81 -21.33
CA HIS A 357 12.59 -25.20 -19.93
C HIS A 357 13.95 -25.64 -19.36
N GLY A 358 15.05 -25.20 -19.93
CA GLY A 358 16.40 -25.52 -19.42
C GLY A 358 16.59 -25.02 -17.98
N ASP A 359 17.25 -25.82 -17.12
CA ASP A 359 17.50 -25.50 -15.71
C ASP A 359 18.14 -24.14 -15.51
N HIS A 360 19.02 -23.72 -16.42
CA HIS A 360 19.69 -22.41 -16.37
C HIS A 360 18.72 -21.24 -16.62
N VAL A 361 17.69 -21.43 -17.47
CA VAL A 361 16.65 -20.41 -17.72
C VAL A 361 15.77 -20.23 -16.48
N GLN A 362 15.29 -21.33 -15.91
CA GLN A 362 14.49 -21.32 -14.70
C GLN A 362 15.26 -20.69 -13.51
N ARG A 363 16.52 -21.11 -13.32
CA ARG A 363 17.39 -20.53 -12.30
C ARG A 363 17.63 -19.04 -12.52
N GLY A 364 17.81 -18.61 -13.77
CA GLY A 364 17.97 -17.20 -14.15
C GLY A 364 16.73 -16.38 -13.81
N ILE A 365 15.52 -16.91 -14.08
CA ILE A 365 14.25 -16.27 -13.68
C ILE A 365 14.21 -16.09 -12.15
N HIS A 366 14.52 -17.13 -11.39
CA HIS A 366 14.49 -17.09 -9.94
C HIS A 366 15.49 -16.08 -9.35
N ILE A 367 16.71 -16.02 -9.89
CA ILE A 367 17.74 -15.06 -9.49
C ILE A 367 17.27 -13.62 -9.80
N SER A 368 16.71 -13.39 -10.99
CA SER A 368 16.23 -12.07 -11.39
C SER A 368 15.05 -11.59 -10.53
N ILE A 369 14.10 -12.48 -10.18
CA ILE A 369 13.00 -12.17 -9.27
C ILE A 369 13.53 -11.73 -7.90
N ASN A 370 14.47 -12.48 -7.34
CA ASN A 370 15.10 -12.14 -6.06
C ASN A 370 15.87 -10.82 -6.14
N GLY A 371 16.64 -10.60 -7.19
CA GLY A 371 17.40 -9.38 -7.40
C GLY A 371 16.52 -8.13 -7.51
N VAL A 372 15.47 -8.20 -8.31
CA VAL A 372 14.49 -7.11 -8.46
C VAL A 372 13.77 -6.84 -7.14
N ALA A 373 13.32 -7.88 -6.43
CA ALA A 373 12.65 -7.74 -5.13
C ALA A 373 13.55 -7.08 -4.08
N ALA A 374 14.81 -7.53 -3.97
CA ALA A 374 15.79 -6.96 -3.05
C ALA A 374 16.14 -5.52 -3.43
N GLY A 375 16.32 -5.23 -4.72
CA GLY A 375 16.68 -3.93 -5.24
C GLY A 375 15.57 -2.89 -5.06
N LEU A 376 14.31 -3.24 -5.25
CA LEU A 376 13.16 -2.38 -5.01
C LEU A 376 12.86 -2.19 -3.50
N ARG A 377 13.51 -2.95 -2.62
CA ARG A 377 13.26 -2.96 -1.17
C ARG A 377 11.78 -3.15 -0.85
N ASN A 378 11.22 -4.15 -1.50
CA ASN A 378 9.89 -4.69 -1.22
C ASN A 378 8.85 -3.64 -0.86
N THR A 379 8.36 -2.95 -1.85
CA THR A 379 7.38 -1.85 -1.76
C THR A 379 5.98 -2.31 -2.08
N GLY A 380 5.74 -3.52 -1.83
CA GLY A 380 4.44 -4.08 -2.14
C GLY A 380 3.58 -4.32 -0.94
#